data_4d499fd6e6f0195d95d10a752ce866c8
#
_entry.id   4d499fd6e6f0195d95d10a752ce866c8
#
_cell.length_a   1.000
_cell.length_b   1.000
_cell.length_c   1.000
_cell.angle_alpha   90.00
_cell.angle_beta   90.00
_cell.angle_gamma   90.00
#
_symmetry.space_group_name_H-M   'P 1'
#
loop_
_entity.id
_entity.type
_entity.pdbx_description
1 polymer ?
#
loop_
_entity_poly.entity_id
_entity_poly.type
_entity_poly.pdbx_seq_one_letter_code
_entity_poly.pdbx_strand_id
1 'polypeptide(L)'
;MAFNNEKTTWMDPDTNTAYALSAFNSFVTTYEIKPDKEGEPFSVPVRVIFSNHCYSRERKEEQANQIIDTQHRRDGTTEERVFCQKRWKFCQDLPMIIENLGLQKCFSGDRDIIYRQEQKSGVAAQDGWYICMRLDYREKKGPAFELWVRSVHWRRNRPVDIRNHGGQKFRQLLSQFAKKKGVFEP
;
A
#
# COMPACT_ATOMS: atom_id res chain seq x y z
N MET A 1 -17.88 0.79 4.16
CA MET A 1 -17.37 0.80 5.54
C MET A 1 -16.53 2.05 5.72
N ALA A 2 -16.89 2.90 6.68
CA ALA A 2 -16.14 4.12 6.95
C ALA A 2 -14.96 3.77 7.86
N PHE A 3 -13.75 3.74 7.30
CA PHE A 3 -12.52 3.64 8.09
C PHE A 3 -12.16 5.05 8.60
N ASN A 4 -12.88 5.53 9.58
CA ASN A 4 -12.65 6.87 10.14
C ASN A 4 -12.22 6.82 11.62
N ASN A 5 -11.66 5.71 12.08
CA ASN A 5 -11.02 5.67 13.39
C ASN A 5 -9.54 5.96 13.20
N GLU A 6 -9.10 7.10 13.68
CA GLU A 6 -7.68 7.42 13.79
C GLU A 6 -6.99 6.33 14.61
N LYS A 7 -6.07 5.63 13.96
CA LYS A 7 -5.25 4.61 14.61
C LYS A 7 -4.18 5.33 15.43
N THR A 8 -4.27 5.25 16.72
CA THR A 8 -3.32 5.95 17.59
C THR A 8 -2.22 5.03 18.08
N THR A 9 -2.59 3.97 18.76
CA THR A 9 -1.65 3.09 19.46
C THR A 9 -2.22 1.68 19.58
N TRP A 10 -1.36 0.68 19.51
CA TRP A 10 -1.65 -0.69 19.92
C TRP A 10 -0.77 -1.04 21.12
N MET A 11 -1.37 -1.64 22.16
CA MET A 11 -0.67 -2.12 23.34
C MET A 11 -0.45 -3.63 23.22
N ASP A 12 0.79 -4.06 23.32
CA ASP A 12 1.13 -5.47 23.38
C ASP A 12 0.67 -6.05 24.73
N PRO A 13 -0.26 -7.01 24.74
CA PRO A 13 -0.80 -7.55 26.00
C PRO A 13 0.22 -8.35 26.80
N ASP A 14 1.27 -8.89 26.18
CA ASP A 14 2.25 -9.72 26.85
C ASP A 14 3.39 -8.87 27.47
N THR A 15 3.76 -7.77 26.81
CA THR A 15 4.90 -6.94 27.22
C THR A 15 4.49 -5.56 27.76
N ASN A 16 3.22 -5.20 27.66
CA ASN A 16 2.69 -3.88 27.94
C ASN A 16 3.42 -2.75 27.18
N THR A 17 3.97 -3.07 26.01
CA THR A 17 4.66 -2.12 25.15
C THR A 17 3.69 -1.42 24.21
N ALA A 18 3.75 -0.09 24.16
CA ALA A 18 2.94 0.73 23.25
C ALA A 18 3.61 0.87 21.87
N TYR A 19 2.86 0.59 20.81
CA TYR A 19 3.29 0.78 19.43
C TYR A 19 2.42 1.82 18.75
N ALA A 20 3.02 2.93 18.30
CA ALA A 20 2.30 3.98 17.59
C ALA A 20 1.80 3.48 16.23
N LEU A 21 0.53 3.72 15.91
CA LEU A 21 -0.10 3.36 14.65
C LEU A 21 -0.47 4.59 13.80
N SER A 22 -0.12 5.79 14.24
CA SER A 22 -0.43 7.05 13.55
C SER A 22 0.12 7.12 12.12
N ALA A 23 1.25 6.47 11.84
CA ALA A 23 1.81 6.34 10.49
C ALA A 23 0.87 5.63 9.49
N PHE A 24 -0.17 4.95 9.97
CA PHE A 24 -1.15 4.23 9.15
C PHE A 24 -2.49 4.95 9.03
N ASN A 25 -2.57 6.20 9.46
CA ASN A 25 -3.73 7.05 9.21
C ASN A 25 -3.76 7.45 7.73
N SER A 26 -4.97 7.59 7.19
CA SER A 26 -5.11 8.03 5.80
C SER A 26 -4.70 9.50 5.65
N PHE A 27 -4.06 9.81 4.54
CA PHE A 27 -3.68 11.18 4.18
C PHE A 27 -3.90 11.44 2.70
N VAL A 28 -3.76 12.69 2.28
CA VAL A 28 -3.80 13.08 0.86
C VAL A 28 -2.42 13.54 0.45
N THR A 29 -1.93 13.01 -0.67
CA THR A 29 -0.73 13.48 -1.35
C THR A 29 -1.07 13.85 -2.78
N THR A 30 -0.18 14.57 -3.46
CA THR A 30 -0.38 15.04 -4.82
C THR A 30 0.76 14.57 -5.71
N TYR A 31 0.41 14.03 -6.88
CA TYR A 31 1.39 13.65 -7.89
C TYR A 31 1.24 14.49 -9.15
N GLU A 32 2.36 14.98 -9.67
CA GLU A 32 2.38 15.61 -10.99
C GLU A 32 2.43 14.54 -12.09
N ILE A 33 1.48 14.59 -12.99
CA ILE A 33 1.45 13.72 -14.17
C ILE A 33 1.39 14.55 -15.44
N LYS A 34 1.94 13.99 -16.51
CA LYS A 34 1.85 14.59 -17.86
C LYS A 34 0.87 13.76 -18.68
N PRO A 35 -0.12 14.40 -19.33
CA PRO A 35 -1.10 13.66 -20.14
C PRO A 35 -0.45 12.98 -21.33
N ASP A 36 0.36 13.69 -22.08
CA ASP A 36 1.13 13.21 -23.23
C ASP A 36 2.30 14.15 -23.56
N LYS A 37 2.94 13.94 -24.74
CA LYS A 37 4.17 14.66 -25.13
C LYS A 37 4.01 16.19 -25.21
N GLU A 38 2.80 16.71 -25.44
CA GLU A 38 2.52 18.13 -25.64
C GLU A 38 1.64 18.75 -24.54
N GLY A 39 1.18 17.94 -23.58
CA GLY A 39 0.30 18.44 -22.52
C GLY A 39 1.06 19.07 -21.35
N GLU A 40 0.48 20.13 -20.78
CA GLU A 40 0.98 20.72 -19.56
C GLU A 40 0.87 19.73 -18.36
N PRO A 41 1.86 19.69 -17.45
CA PRO A 41 1.76 18.91 -16.25
C PRO A 41 0.59 19.38 -15.38
N PHE A 42 -0.12 18.46 -14.77
CA PHE A 42 -1.17 18.80 -13.81
C PHE A 42 -1.05 17.94 -12.57
N SER A 43 -1.57 18.47 -11.48
CA SER A 43 -1.51 17.87 -10.15
C SER A 43 -2.73 17.00 -9.88
N VAL A 44 -2.48 15.75 -9.47
CA VAL A 44 -3.52 14.78 -9.15
C VAL A 44 -3.48 14.48 -7.66
N PRO A 45 -4.50 14.92 -6.89
CA PRO A 45 -4.62 14.55 -5.49
C PRO A 45 -5.04 13.08 -5.36
N VAL A 46 -4.36 12.35 -4.51
CA VAL A 46 -4.58 10.94 -4.24
C VAL A 46 -4.73 10.73 -2.75
N ARG A 47 -5.84 10.16 -2.32
CA ARG A 47 -6.02 9.71 -0.94
C ARG A 47 -5.30 8.39 -0.74
N VAL A 48 -4.42 8.33 0.24
CA VAL A 48 -3.68 7.12 0.64
C VAL A 48 -4.39 6.47 1.81
N ILE A 49 -4.59 5.16 1.73
CA ILE A 49 -5.29 4.36 2.73
C ILE A 49 -4.44 3.12 3.04
N PHE A 50 -4.15 2.89 4.31
CA PHE A 50 -3.39 1.73 4.75
C PHE A 50 -4.29 0.66 5.35
N SER A 51 -4.13 -0.58 4.90
CA SER A 51 -4.75 -1.72 5.57
C SER A 51 -3.95 -2.12 6.82
N ASN A 52 -4.58 -2.85 7.72
CA ASN A 52 -3.90 -3.42 8.89
C ASN A 52 -2.81 -4.46 8.51
N HIS A 53 -2.82 -4.99 7.29
CA HIS A 53 -1.75 -5.88 6.79
C HIS A 53 -0.37 -5.19 6.71
N CYS A 54 -0.30 -3.86 6.84
CA CYS A 54 0.96 -3.12 6.93
C CYS A 54 1.67 -3.32 8.27
N TYR A 55 0.94 -3.64 9.34
CA TYR A 55 1.51 -3.85 10.68
C TYR A 55 1.09 -5.17 11.34
N SER A 56 0.38 -6.04 10.61
CA SER A 56 -0.11 -7.31 11.13
C SER A 56 0.22 -8.47 10.17
N ARG A 57 0.09 -9.68 10.66
CA ARG A 57 0.16 -10.93 9.91
C ARG A 57 -0.95 -11.87 10.31
N GLU A 58 -1.21 -12.88 9.51
CA GLU A 58 -2.10 -13.98 9.87
C GLU A 58 -1.60 -14.66 11.15
N ARG A 59 -2.52 -14.99 12.04
CA ARG A 59 -2.24 -15.67 13.29
C ARG A 59 -1.74 -17.09 13.03
N LYS A 60 -0.78 -17.52 13.82
CA LYS A 60 -0.40 -18.91 13.99
C LYS A 60 -0.95 -19.40 15.36
N GLU A 61 -1.14 -20.71 15.51
CA GLU A 61 -1.82 -21.30 16.69
C GLU A 61 -1.28 -20.82 18.06
N GLU A 62 0.00 -20.48 18.12
CA GLU A 62 0.69 -20.13 19.37
C GLU A 62 0.40 -18.69 19.91
N GLN A 63 -0.45 -17.88 19.24
CA GLN A 63 -0.56 -16.43 19.52
C GLN A 63 -1.99 -15.98 19.83
N ALA A 64 -2.66 -16.68 20.75
CA ALA A 64 -4.06 -16.42 21.05
C ALA A 64 -4.36 -15.00 21.60
N ASN A 65 -3.42 -14.38 22.29
CA ASN A 65 -3.67 -13.14 23.03
C ASN A 65 -3.34 -11.85 22.25
N GLN A 66 -2.78 -11.95 21.05
CA GLN A 66 -2.30 -10.79 20.27
C GLN A 66 -3.18 -10.44 19.08
N ILE A 67 -4.45 -10.87 19.09
CA ILE A 67 -5.37 -10.58 18.00
C ILE A 67 -5.68 -9.09 17.96
N ILE A 68 -5.37 -8.44 16.84
CA ILE A 68 -5.64 -7.01 16.60
C ILE A 68 -6.80 -6.79 15.63
N ASP A 69 -7.18 -7.81 14.90
CA ASP A 69 -8.30 -7.75 13.95
C ASP A 69 -8.78 -9.17 13.58
N THR A 70 -10.06 -9.26 13.27
CA THR A 70 -10.70 -10.49 12.78
C THR A 70 -11.44 -10.16 11.49
N GLN A 71 -11.07 -10.79 10.40
CA GLN A 71 -11.62 -10.54 9.07
C GLN A 71 -12.42 -11.74 8.59
N HIS A 72 -13.65 -11.48 8.13
CA HIS A 72 -14.48 -12.49 7.47
C HIS A 72 -14.17 -12.47 5.96
N ARG A 73 -13.72 -13.58 5.42
CA ARG A 73 -13.44 -13.75 4.00
C ARG A 73 -14.77 -14.07 3.25
N ARG A 74 -14.76 -13.86 1.94
CA ARG A 74 -15.93 -14.13 1.08
C ARG A 74 -16.33 -15.61 1.00
N ASP A 75 -15.38 -16.49 1.26
CA ASP A 75 -15.59 -17.96 1.32
C ASP A 75 -16.17 -18.43 2.66
N GLY A 76 -16.53 -17.51 3.56
CA GLY A 76 -17.08 -17.80 4.88
C GLY A 76 -16.01 -18.11 5.95
N THR A 77 -14.73 -18.18 5.58
CA THR A 77 -13.66 -18.39 6.55
C THR A 77 -13.33 -17.10 7.30
N THR A 78 -12.76 -17.25 8.49
CA THR A 78 -12.33 -16.13 9.33
C THR A 78 -10.81 -16.11 9.41
N GLU A 79 -10.21 -14.95 9.15
CA GLU A 79 -8.79 -14.72 9.32
C GLU A 79 -8.57 -13.86 10.56
N GLU A 80 -7.89 -14.40 11.57
CA GLU A 80 -7.43 -13.66 12.73
C GLU A 80 -6.03 -13.10 12.45
N ARG A 81 -5.85 -11.84 12.80
CA ARG A 81 -4.60 -11.14 12.57
C ARG A 81 -3.97 -10.71 13.88
N VAL A 82 -2.65 -10.94 13.96
CA VAL A 82 -1.84 -10.53 15.10
C VAL A 82 -0.84 -9.46 14.73
N PHE A 83 -0.42 -8.66 15.68
CA PHE A 83 0.60 -7.63 15.49
C PHE A 83 1.91 -8.23 14.97
N CYS A 84 2.58 -7.54 14.09
CA CYS A 84 3.86 -7.94 13.53
C CYS A 84 4.87 -6.81 13.64
N GLN A 85 5.66 -6.80 14.70
CA GLN A 85 6.65 -5.77 14.99
C GLN A 85 7.62 -5.53 13.82
N LYS A 86 8.03 -6.60 13.11
CA LYS A 86 8.92 -6.49 11.95
C LYS A 86 8.29 -5.68 10.80
N ARG A 87 7.00 -5.91 10.49
CA ARG A 87 6.26 -5.11 9.50
C ARG A 87 6.05 -3.70 10.01
N TRP A 88 5.56 -3.56 11.25
CA TRP A 88 5.35 -2.26 11.87
C TRP A 88 6.59 -1.39 11.79
N LYS A 89 7.77 -1.92 12.15
CA LYS A 89 9.04 -1.17 12.12
C LYS A 89 9.41 -0.71 10.70
N PHE A 90 9.28 -1.57 9.69
CA PHE A 90 9.52 -1.20 8.30
C PHE A 90 8.50 -0.17 7.81
N CYS A 91 7.23 -0.36 8.17
CA CYS A 91 6.12 0.42 7.63
C CYS A 91 5.95 1.81 8.27
N GLN A 92 6.75 2.18 9.28
CA GLN A 92 6.76 3.55 9.80
C GLN A 92 7.16 4.57 8.73
N ASP A 93 7.99 4.16 7.77
CA ASP A 93 8.45 5.01 6.67
C ASP A 93 7.49 5.02 5.47
N LEU A 94 6.39 4.25 5.49
CA LEU A 94 5.46 4.17 4.36
C LEU A 94 4.88 5.51 3.93
N PRO A 95 4.45 6.42 4.81
CA PRO A 95 3.95 7.72 4.39
C PRO A 95 4.96 8.45 3.51
N MET A 96 6.21 8.55 3.95
CA MET A 96 7.29 9.19 3.19
C MET A 96 7.60 8.46 1.88
N ILE A 97 7.60 7.12 1.88
CA ILE A 97 7.82 6.31 0.66
C ILE A 97 6.70 6.60 -0.36
N ILE A 98 5.45 6.67 0.09
CA ILE A 98 4.30 6.92 -0.77
C ILE A 98 4.29 8.37 -1.29
N GLU A 99 4.58 9.37 -0.47
CA GLU A 99 4.71 10.77 -0.91
C GLU A 99 5.73 10.92 -2.05
N ASN A 100 6.83 10.18 -1.98
CA ASN A 100 7.89 10.18 -2.98
C ASN A 100 7.71 9.14 -4.10
N LEU A 101 6.55 8.48 -4.17
CA LEU A 101 6.32 7.36 -5.08
C LEU A 101 6.32 7.77 -6.56
N GLY A 102 5.95 9.00 -6.90
CA GLY A 102 5.70 9.46 -8.26
C GLY A 102 6.81 9.15 -9.26
N LEU A 103 8.08 9.33 -8.85
CA LEU A 103 9.26 9.07 -9.68
C LEU A 103 9.83 7.66 -9.51
N GLN A 104 9.31 6.90 -8.58
CA GLN A 104 9.81 5.57 -8.24
C GLN A 104 9.32 4.52 -9.22
N LYS A 105 10.16 3.51 -9.44
CA LYS A 105 9.84 2.36 -10.28
C LYS A 105 8.85 1.45 -9.55
N CYS A 106 7.69 1.24 -10.15
CA CYS A 106 6.67 0.32 -9.72
C CYS A 106 6.42 -0.75 -10.79
N PHE A 107 5.91 -1.89 -10.37
CA PHE A 107 5.57 -3.01 -11.26
C PHE A 107 4.06 -3.18 -11.24
N SER A 108 3.45 -3.22 -12.42
CA SER A 108 2.04 -3.57 -12.55
C SER A 108 1.91 -5.09 -12.46
N GLY A 109 1.02 -5.54 -11.61
CA GLY A 109 0.61 -6.94 -11.50
C GLY A 109 -0.79 -7.13 -12.09
N ASP A 110 -1.33 -8.34 -11.90
CA ASP A 110 -2.71 -8.65 -12.28
C ASP A 110 -3.72 -7.86 -11.43
N ARG A 111 -4.92 -7.64 -11.98
CA ARG A 111 -6.06 -7.02 -11.28
C ARG A 111 -5.78 -5.62 -10.71
N ASP A 112 -5.07 -4.79 -11.47
CA ASP A 112 -4.73 -3.41 -11.08
C ASP A 112 -3.90 -3.31 -9.78
N ILE A 113 -3.16 -4.35 -9.44
CA ILE A 113 -2.26 -4.35 -8.29
C ILE A 113 -0.91 -3.78 -8.72
N ILE A 114 -0.39 -2.86 -7.94
CA ILE A 114 0.89 -2.20 -8.14
C ILE A 114 1.84 -2.64 -7.04
N TYR A 115 3.04 -3.03 -7.42
CA TYR A 115 4.10 -3.39 -6.48
C TYR A 115 5.23 -2.38 -6.53
N ARG A 116 5.69 -1.97 -5.37
CA ARG A 116 6.97 -1.26 -5.20
C ARG A 116 7.90 -2.13 -4.39
N GLN A 117 9.10 -2.35 -4.90
CA GLN A 117 10.15 -3.04 -4.17
C GLN A 117 11.08 -2.04 -3.49
N GLU A 118 11.25 -2.19 -2.18
CA GLU A 118 12.26 -1.52 -1.39
C GLU A 118 13.38 -2.51 -1.07
N GLN A 119 14.57 -2.25 -1.61
CA GLN A 119 15.73 -3.12 -1.44
C GLN A 119 16.74 -2.47 -0.51
N LYS A 120 17.25 -3.23 0.46
CA LYS A 120 18.39 -2.81 1.28
C LYS A 120 19.71 -3.14 0.58
N SER A 121 20.73 -2.30 0.81
CA SER A 121 22.09 -2.57 0.34
C SER A 121 22.57 -3.96 0.79
N GLY A 122 23.28 -4.68 -0.07
CA GLY A 122 23.86 -5.99 0.22
C GLY A 122 22.89 -7.18 0.09
N VAL A 123 21.66 -6.97 -0.37
CA VAL A 123 20.68 -8.05 -0.63
C VAL A 123 20.64 -8.39 -2.11
N ALA A 124 20.25 -9.62 -2.45
CA ALA A 124 20.09 -10.01 -3.85
C ALA A 124 19.06 -9.13 -4.57
N ALA A 125 19.23 -8.90 -5.87
CA ALA A 125 18.45 -7.95 -6.66
C ALA A 125 16.92 -8.17 -6.63
N GLN A 126 16.47 -9.35 -6.24
CA GLN A 126 15.05 -9.69 -6.14
C GLN A 126 14.53 -9.76 -4.69
N ASP A 127 15.43 -9.74 -3.71
CA ASP A 127 15.10 -9.75 -2.30
C ASP A 127 14.68 -8.34 -1.86
N GLY A 128 13.73 -8.27 -0.97
CA GLY A 128 13.34 -6.98 -0.40
C GLY A 128 11.91 -6.94 0.13
N TRP A 129 11.54 -5.78 0.59
CA TRP A 129 10.17 -5.47 0.95
C TRP A 129 9.37 -5.13 -0.30
N TYR A 130 8.26 -5.82 -0.50
CA TYR A 130 7.30 -5.53 -1.55
C TYR A 130 6.07 -4.88 -0.95
N ILE A 131 5.81 -3.65 -1.37
CA ILE A 131 4.63 -2.88 -1.01
C ILE A 131 3.58 -3.18 -2.09
N CYS A 132 2.49 -3.82 -1.70
CA CYS A 132 1.39 -4.17 -2.57
C CYS A 132 0.31 -3.09 -2.46
N MET A 133 -0.01 -2.45 -3.58
CA MET A 133 -0.93 -1.31 -3.65
C MET A 133 -1.99 -1.55 -4.71
N ARG A 134 -3.10 -0.84 -4.61
CA ARG A 134 -4.15 -0.80 -5.63
C ARG A 134 -4.64 0.63 -5.80
N LEU A 135 -4.80 1.05 -7.07
CA LEU A 135 -5.48 2.29 -7.42
C LEU A 135 -6.97 2.03 -7.62
N ASP A 136 -7.78 2.86 -6.98
CA ASP A 136 -9.23 2.94 -7.21
C ASP A 136 -9.62 4.36 -7.61
N TYR A 137 -10.74 4.50 -8.34
CA TYR A 137 -11.31 5.77 -8.74
C TYR A 137 -12.76 5.86 -8.23
N ARG A 138 -13.07 6.98 -7.58
CA ARG A 138 -14.41 7.25 -7.04
C ARG A 138 -14.89 8.64 -7.44
N GLU A 139 -15.94 8.70 -8.21
CA GLU A 139 -16.47 9.96 -8.76
C GLU A 139 -17.08 10.93 -7.73
N LYS A 140 -17.38 10.51 -6.51
CA LYS A 140 -18.39 11.23 -5.70
C LYS A 140 -17.94 11.89 -4.40
N LYS A 141 -16.72 11.69 -3.89
CA LYS A 141 -16.32 12.33 -2.60
C LYS A 141 -14.80 12.51 -2.44
N GLY A 142 -14.35 13.76 -2.36
CA GLY A 142 -12.97 14.10 -2.08
C GLY A 142 -12.02 13.83 -3.25
N PRO A 143 -10.75 13.53 -3.01
CA PRO A 143 -9.83 13.13 -4.06
C PRO A 143 -10.40 11.93 -4.82
N ALA A 144 -10.56 12.07 -6.15
CA ALA A 144 -11.17 11.03 -6.97
C ALA A 144 -10.34 9.73 -7.02
N PHE A 145 -9.03 9.84 -6.76
CA PHE A 145 -8.13 8.68 -6.73
C PHE A 145 -7.84 8.24 -5.30
N GLU A 146 -7.91 6.95 -5.07
CA GLU A 146 -7.52 6.30 -3.83
C GLU A 146 -6.41 5.30 -4.10
N LEU A 147 -5.30 5.43 -3.36
CA LEU A 147 -4.22 4.47 -3.34
C LEU A 147 -4.31 3.64 -2.06
N TRP A 148 -4.71 2.40 -2.20
CA TRP A 148 -4.79 1.44 -1.11
C TRP A 148 -3.48 0.71 -0.95
N VAL A 149 -2.76 0.94 0.14
CA VAL A 149 -1.61 0.13 0.54
C VAL A 149 -2.15 -1.12 1.23
N ARG A 150 -2.26 -2.20 0.47
CA ARG A 150 -2.95 -3.42 0.89
C ARG A 150 -2.13 -4.29 1.83
N SER A 151 -0.83 -4.40 1.57
CA SER A 151 0.04 -5.24 2.38
C SER A 151 1.50 -4.97 2.07
N VAL A 152 2.36 -5.36 3.02
CA VAL A 152 3.81 -5.27 2.88
C VAL A 152 4.42 -6.61 3.28
N HIS A 153 5.27 -7.14 2.40
CA HIS A 153 5.89 -8.45 2.61
C HIS A 153 7.39 -8.42 2.32
N TRP A 154 8.17 -9.06 3.16
CA TRP A 154 9.52 -9.45 2.79
C TRP A 154 9.46 -10.68 1.88
N ARG A 155 10.12 -10.62 0.73
CA ARG A 155 10.23 -11.75 -0.21
C ARG A 155 11.67 -11.90 -0.69
N ARG A 156 12.09 -13.14 -0.93
CA ARG A 156 13.36 -13.46 -1.59
C ARG A 156 13.29 -13.38 -3.11
N ASN A 157 12.10 -13.49 -3.67
CA ASN A 157 11.85 -13.41 -5.10
C ASN A 157 10.72 -12.43 -5.39
N ARG A 158 10.70 -11.88 -6.60
CA ARG A 158 9.58 -11.08 -7.07
C ARG A 158 8.27 -11.88 -7.01
N PRO A 159 7.14 -11.24 -6.70
CA PRO A 159 5.82 -11.83 -6.85
C PRO A 159 5.65 -12.44 -8.25
N VAL A 160 4.91 -13.54 -8.34
CA VAL A 160 4.78 -14.31 -9.60
C VAL A 160 4.13 -13.48 -10.70
N ASP A 161 3.12 -12.68 -10.34
CA ASP A 161 2.35 -11.81 -11.22
C ASP A 161 3.14 -10.64 -11.82
N ILE A 162 4.34 -10.34 -11.30
CA ILE A 162 5.20 -9.26 -11.82
C ILE A 162 6.55 -9.75 -12.38
N ARG A 163 6.82 -11.04 -12.39
CA ARG A 163 8.14 -11.58 -12.79
C ARG A 163 8.55 -11.17 -14.21
N ASN A 164 7.59 -11.13 -15.11
CA ASN A 164 7.78 -10.87 -16.54
C ASN A 164 7.44 -9.43 -16.96
N HIS A 165 7.11 -8.56 -15.99
CA HIS A 165 6.71 -7.18 -16.26
C HIS A 165 7.85 -6.20 -16.02
N GLY A 166 8.10 -5.33 -16.99
CA GLY A 166 8.98 -4.17 -16.81
C GLY A 166 8.38 -3.19 -15.81
N GLY A 167 9.23 -2.57 -14.96
CA GLY A 167 8.74 -1.53 -14.06
C GLY A 167 8.60 -0.19 -14.77
N GLN A 168 7.59 0.58 -14.39
CA GLN A 168 7.32 1.95 -14.84
C GLN A 168 7.33 2.91 -13.66
N LYS A 169 7.54 4.21 -13.89
CA LYS A 169 7.36 5.21 -12.84
C LYS A 169 5.90 5.25 -12.41
N PHE A 170 5.65 5.38 -11.11
CA PHE A 170 4.28 5.39 -10.58
C PHE A 170 3.40 6.46 -11.26
N ARG A 171 3.93 7.66 -11.52
CA ARG A 171 3.20 8.71 -12.23
C ARG A 171 2.72 8.29 -13.63
N GLN A 172 3.46 7.42 -14.34
CA GLN A 172 3.05 6.87 -15.63
C GLN A 172 1.88 5.88 -15.46
N LEU A 173 1.96 5.02 -14.45
CA LEU A 173 0.86 4.11 -14.11
C LEU A 173 -0.40 4.89 -13.71
N LEU A 174 -0.25 5.94 -12.91
CA LEU A 174 -1.36 6.82 -12.50
C LEU A 174 -1.97 7.54 -13.72
N SER A 175 -1.14 8.06 -14.64
CA SER A 175 -1.60 8.67 -15.88
C SER A 175 -2.39 7.68 -16.74
N GLN A 176 -1.87 6.48 -16.96
CA GLN A 176 -2.57 5.43 -17.71
C GLN A 176 -3.90 5.04 -17.08
N PHE A 177 -3.93 4.94 -15.74
CA PHE A 177 -5.13 4.63 -14.99
C PHE A 177 -6.17 5.76 -15.11
N ALA A 178 -5.75 7.01 -15.01
CA ALA A 178 -6.60 8.18 -15.14
C ALA A 178 -7.22 8.30 -16.55
N LYS A 179 -6.44 8.05 -17.60
CA LYS A 179 -6.94 7.94 -18.98
C LYS A 179 -8.00 6.85 -19.12
N LYS A 180 -7.73 5.65 -18.59
CA LYS A 180 -8.69 4.52 -18.62
C LYS A 180 -10.01 4.86 -17.92
N LYS A 181 -10.00 5.80 -16.98
CA LYS A 181 -11.18 6.27 -16.24
C LYS A 181 -11.85 7.49 -16.88
N GLY A 182 -11.35 7.98 -18.01
CA GLY A 182 -11.91 9.15 -18.68
C GLY A 182 -11.71 10.46 -17.93
N VAL A 183 -10.73 10.52 -17.02
CA VAL A 183 -10.41 11.74 -16.27
C VAL A 183 -9.66 12.74 -17.14
N PHE A 184 -9.06 12.28 -18.22
CA PHE A 184 -8.45 13.07 -19.28
C PHE A 184 -8.94 12.59 -20.64
N GLU A 185 -9.40 13.51 -21.44
CA GLU A 185 -9.45 13.28 -22.86
C GLU A 185 -8.03 13.39 -23.44
N PRO A 186 -7.66 12.58 -24.43
CA PRO A 186 -6.37 12.65 -25.08
C PRO A 186 -6.17 13.94 -25.84
#